data_9d0584517c1fe810d829b751d89b38d7
#
_entry.id   9d0584517c1fe810d829b751d89b38d7
#
_cell.length_a   1.000
_cell.length_b   1.000
_cell.length_c   1.000
_cell.angle_alpha   90.00
_cell.angle_beta   90.00
_cell.angle_gamma   90.00
#
_symmetry.space_group_name_H-M   'P 1'
#
loop_
_entity.id
_entity.type
_entity.pdbx_description
1 polymer ?
#
loop_
_entity_poly.entity_id
_entity_poly.type
_entity_poly.pdbx_seq_one_letter_code
_entity_poly.pdbx_strand_id
1 'polypeptide(L)'
;MSLTKDIESLLPHRKPFLFVDEIISADANGSVSEHIFTEDEFFFKGHFPEYPVVPGVILVETMAQAGGAALSYQKTFAEGSLFFLATV
;
A
#
# COMPACT_ATOMS: atom_id res chain seq x y z
N MET A 1 12.48 -1.06 13.39
CA MET A 1 13.46 -1.06 12.29
C MET A 1 12.75 -1.31 10.98
N SER A 2 13.04 -0.53 9.97
CA SER A 2 12.39 -0.66 8.67
C SER A 2 13.10 -1.70 7.82
N LEU A 3 12.36 -2.55 7.12
CA LEU A 3 12.92 -3.46 6.15
C LEU A 3 13.25 -2.72 4.86
N THR A 4 12.30 -1.93 4.37
CA THR A 4 12.53 -1.05 3.23
C THR A 4 11.50 0.06 3.18
N LYS A 5 11.93 1.22 2.68
CA LYS A 5 11.06 2.36 2.35
C LYS A 5 10.98 2.59 0.84
N ASP A 6 11.69 1.76 0.07
CA ASP A 6 11.70 1.89 -1.39
C ASP A 6 10.54 1.11 -2.00
N ILE A 7 9.35 1.60 -1.77
CA ILE A 7 8.13 0.92 -2.22
C ILE A 7 7.94 1.07 -3.72
N GLU A 8 8.41 2.17 -4.30
CA GLU A 8 8.25 2.41 -5.74
C GLU A 8 9.01 1.41 -6.60
N SER A 9 10.03 0.76 -6.06
CA SER A 9 10.72 -0.32 -6.77
C SER A 9 9.93 -1.62 -6.74
N LEU A 10 8.95 -1.74 -5.85
CA LEU A 10 8.19 -2.97 -5.61
C LEU A 10 6.80 -2.93 -6.23
N LEU A 11 6.24 -1.74 -6.39
CA LEU A 11 4.89 -1.55 -6.91
C LEU A 11 4.91 -0.55 -8.07
N PRO A 12 4.01 -0.71 -9.05
CA PRO A 12 3.87 0.28 -10.13
C PRO A 12 3.12 1.54 -9.66
N HIS A 13 2.44 1.46 -8.52
CA HIS A 13 1.65 2.57 -7.98
C HIS A 13 2.51 3.78 -7.69
N ARG A 14 1.92 4.96 -7.83
CA ARG A 14 2.60 6.24 -7.55
C ARG A 14 1.63 7.17 -6.85
N LYS A 15 2.17 8.12 -6.08
CA LYS A 15 1.34 9.15 -5.47
C LYS A 15 0.51 9.86 -6.53
N PRO A 16 -0.73 10.19 -6.25
CA PRO A 16 -1.42 10.14 -4.96
C PRO A 16 -2.11 8.81 -4.64
N PHE A 17 -1.86 7.75 -5.38
CA PHE A 17 -2.51 6.46 -5.18
C PHE A 17 -1.53 5.38 -4.70
N LEU A 18 -0.52 5.77 -3.96
CA LEU A 18 0.43 4.86 -3.32
C LEU A 18 0.21 4.96 -1.81
N PHE A 19 -0.22 3.84 -1.20
CA PHE A 19 -0.65 3.80 0.20
C PHE A 19 0.19 2.86 1.05
N VAL A 20 1.48 2.76 0.76
CA VAL A 20 2.44 2.05 1.59
C VAL A 20 3.67 2.93 1.70
N ASP A 21 4.08 3.25 2.92
CA ASP A 21 5.26 4.07 3.15
C ASP A 21 6.50 3.21 3.38
N GLU A 22 6.33 2.11 4.12
CA GLU A 22 7.44 1.21 4.39
C GLU A 22 6.96 -0.19 4.71
N ILE A 23 7.82 -1.16 4.45
CA ILE A 23 7.64 -2.52 4.93
C ILE A 23 8.51 -2.68 6.16
N ILE A 24 7.91 -3.06 7.27
CA ILE A 24 8.61 -3.26 8.53
C ILE A 24 9.15 -4.67 8.63
N SER A 25 8.35 -5.64 8.23
CA SER A 25 8.77 -7.04 8.19
C SER A 25 8.00 -7.79 7.12
N ALA A 26 8.63 -8.82 6.57
CA ALA A 26 7.99 -9.69 5.58
C ALA A 26 8.68 -11.05 5.59
N ASP A 27 7.88 -12.11 5.65
CA ASP A 27 8.37 -13.48 5.56
C ASP A 27 7.26 -14.37 4.99
N ALA A 28 7.49 -15.68 4.98
CA ALA A 28 6.55 -16.63 4.40
C ALA A 28 5.19 -16.66 5.11
N ASN A 29 5.14 -16.18 6.36
CA ASN A 29 3.93 -16.22 7.17
C ASN A 29 3.13 -14.92 7.12
N GLY A 30 3.72 -13.83 6.65
CA GLY A 30 3.02 -12.57 6.59
C GLY A 30 3.96 -11.39 6.51
N SER A 31 3.37 -10.21 6.58
CA SER A 31 4.13 -8.97 6.53
C SER A 31 3.47 -7.89 7.39
N VAL A 32 4.28 -6.91 7.75
CA VAL A 32 3.81 -5.72 8.44
C VAL A 32 4.30 -4.52 7.64
N SER A 33 3.37 -3.67 7.25
CA SER A 33 3.66 -2.46 6.50
C SER A 33 2.96 -1.28 7.17
N GLU A 34 3.36 -0.08 6.79
CA GLU A 34 2.84 1.13 7.40
C GLU A 34 2.56 2.18 6.35
N HIS A 35 1.48 2.92 6.54
CA HIS A 35 1.17 4.12 5.78
C HIS A 35 0.55 5.14 6.73
N ILE A 36 1.05 6.37 6.67
CA ILE A 36 0.51 7.47 7.44
C ILE A 36 -0.39 8.28 6.54
N PHE A 37 -1.69 8.32 6.87
CA PHE A 37 -2.64 9.14 6.12
C PHE A 37 -2.52 10.58 6.60
N THR A 38 -2.29 11.49 5.67
CA THR A 38 -2.18 12.92 5.98
C THR A 38 -3.41 13.66 5.50
N GLU A 39 -3.64 14.87 6.02
CA GLU A 39 -4.82 15.65 5.70
C GLU A 39 -4.92 16.04 4.23
N ASP A 40 -3.81 16.07 3.53
CA ASP A 40 -3.77 16.44 2.12
C ASP A 40 -3.99 15.26 1.15
N GLU A 41 -4.31 14.07 1.66
CA GLU A 41 -4.68 12.97 0.77
C GLU A 41 -5.95 13.34 0.01
N PHE A 42 -5.95 13.02 -1.29
CA PHE A 42 -6.95 13.56 -2.21
C PHE A 42 -8.40 13.24 -1.83
N PHE A 43 -8.64 12.08 -1.21
CA PHE A 43 -10.00 11.64 -0.91
C PHE A 43 -10.64 12.39 0.27
N PHE A 44 -9.86 13.06 1.11
CA PHE A 44 -10.42 13.74 2.27
C PHE A 44 -11.23 14.98 1.90
N LYS A 45 -11.02 15.53 0.71
CA LYS A 45 -11.80 16.71 0.26
C LYS A 45 -13.27 16.42 0.18
N GLY A 46 -13.62 15.15 -0.08
CA GLY A 46 -14.99 14.73 -0.18
C GLY A 46 -15.45 13.79 0.92
N HIS A 47 -14.52 13.25 1.71
CA HIS A 47 -14.86 12.17 2.65
C HIS A 47 -14.18 12.34 4.01
N PHE A 48 -14.43 13.35 4.78
CA PHE A 48 -15.36 14.43 4.63
C PHE A 48 -14.60 15.73 4.88
N PRO A 49 -15.03 16.88 4.34
CA PRO A 49 -14.26 18.13 4.46
C PRO A 49 -13.92 18.53 5.89
N GLU A 50 -14.83 18.33 6.84
CA GLU A 50 -14.62 18.72 8.25
C GLU A 50 -14.24 17.53 9.12
N TYR A 51 -14.34 16.32 8.59
CA TYR A 51 -14.04 15.07 9.29
C TYR A 51 -13.24 14.16 8.37
N PRO A 52 -11.92 14.23 8.38
CA PRO A 52 -11.12 13.32 7.56
C PRO A 52 -11.33 11.86 8.01
N VAL A 53 -11.97 11.09 7.18
CA VAL A 53 -12.19 9.66 7.41
C VAL A 53 -11.68 8.90 6.21
N VAL A 54 -10.82 7.93 6.42
CA VAL A 54 -10.29 7.12 5.31
C VAL A 54 -11.43 6.26 4.76
N PRO A 55 -11.77 6.41 3.47
CA PRO A 55 -12.82 5.58 2.87
C PRO A 55 -12.47 4.10 2.94
N GLY A 56 -13.48 3.25 3.15
CA GLY A 56 -13.27 1.80 3.25
C GLY A 56 -12.58 1.21 2.04
N VAL A 57 -12.90 1.70 0.84
CA VAL A 57 -12.26 1.22 -0.39
C VAL A 57 -10.76 1.55 -0.41
N ILE A 58 -10.34 2.65 0.21
CA ILE A 58 -8.93 3.00 0.31
C ILE A 58 -8.23 2.06 1.29
N LEU A 59 -8.90 1.66 2.37
CA LEU A 59 -8.33 0.67 3.29
C LEU A 59 -8.11 -0.67 2.61
N VAL A 60 -9.06 -1.10 1.78
CA VAL A 60 -8.92 -2.33 0.99
C VAL A 60 -7.74 -2.20 0.02
N GLU A 61 -7.64 -1.08 -0.67
CA GLU A 61 -6.53 -0.83 -1.59
C GLU A 61 -5.19 -0.82 -0.84
N THR A 62 -5.15 -0.20 0.33
CA THR A 62 -3.95 -0.16 1.16
C THR A 62 -3.48 -1.57 1.51
N MET A 63 -4.42 -2.44 1.91
CA MET A 63 -4.09 -3.83 2.22
C MET A 63 -3.59 -4.60 1.00
N ALA A 64 -4.20 -4.36 -0.16
CA ALA A 64 -3.77 -5.00 -1.41
C ALA A 64 -2.36 -4.56 -1.79
N GLN A 65 -2.07 -3.28 -1.67
CA GLN A 65 -0.74 -2.75 -1.96
C GLN A 65 0.30 -3.31 -0.99
N ALA A 66 -0.05 -3.35 0.30
CA ALA A 66 0.87 -3.88 1.31
C ALA A 66 1.22 -5.34 1.02
N GLY A 67 0.22 -6.15 0.67
CA GLY A 67 0.44 -7.55 0.32
C GLY A 67 1.27 -7.70 -0.95
N GLY A 68 0.95 -6.93 -1.98
CA GLY A 68 1.69 -6.95 -3.23
C GLY A 68 3.14 -6.53 -3.07
N ALA A 69 3.37 -5.47 -2.29
CA ALA A 69 4.73 -5.01 -2.02
C ALA A 69 5.55 -6.06 -1.27
N ALA A 70 4.94 -6.70 -0.28
CA ALA A 70 5.62 -7.75 0.50
C ALA A 70 6.00 -8.95 -0.37
N LEU A 71 5.09 -9.39 -1.22
CA LEU A 71 5.37 -10.49 -2.13
C LEU A 71 6.46 -10.12 -3.14
N SER A 72 6.42 -8.91 -3.67
CA SER A 72 7.44 -8.42 -4.58
C SER A 72 8.79 -8.34 -3.89
N TYR A 73 8.82 -7.87 -2.65
CA TYR A 73 10.04 -7.79 -1.87
C TYR A 73 10.66 -9.18 -1.68
N GLN A 74 9.85 -10.18 -1.43
CA GLN A 74 10.31 -11.55 -1.21
C GLN A 74 10.66 -12.27 -2.51
N LYS A 75 10.41 -11.64 -3.65
CA LYS A 75 10.68 -12.22 -4.96
C LYS A 75 9.99 -13.56 -5.17
N THR A 76 8.77 -13.66 -4.65
CA THR A 76 7.98 -14.88 -4.83
C THR A 76 7.29 -14.92 -6.18
N PHE A 77 7.35 -13.83 -6.94
CA PHE A 77 6.78 -13.73 -8.27
C PHE A 77 7.87 -13.53 -9.31
N ALA A 78 7.58 -13.92 -10.53
CA ALA A 78 8.46 -13.66 -11.65
C ALA A 78 8.63 -12.16 -11.81
N GLU A 79 9.82 -11.76 -12.23
CA GLU A 79 10.14 -10.36 -12.49
C GLU A 79 9.18 -9.78 -13.52
N GLY A 80 8.69 -8.58 -13.24
CA GLY A 80 7.74 -7.91 -14.11
C GLY A 80 6.29 -8.29 -13.88
N SER A 81 6.01 -9.19 -12.95
CA SER A 81 4.63 -9.54 -12.61
C SER A 81 3.93 -8.38 -11.94
N LEU A 82 2.65 -8.25 -12.25
CA LEU A 82 1.79 -7.23 -11.64
C LEU A 82 0.74 -7.91 -10.80
N PHE A 83 0.33 -7.22 -9.74
CA PHE A 83 -0.72 -7.68 -8.87
C PHE A 83 -1.98 -6.89 -9.13
N PHE A 84 -3.06 -7.60 -9.30
CA PHE A 84 -4.36 -6.99 -9.48
C PHE A 84 -5.33 -7.54 -8.45
N LEU A 85 -6.10 -6.65 -7.87
CA LEU A 85 -7.25 -7.06 -7.09
C LEU A 85 -8.42 -7.08 -8.06
N ALA A 86 -8.65 -8.24 -8.70
CA ALA A 86 -9.62 -8.36 -9.77
C ALA A 86 -11.06 -8.30 -9.26
N THR A 87 -11.27 -8.80 -8.06
CA THR A 87 -12.57 -8.73 -7.39
C THR A 87 -12.37 -8.40 -5.93
N VAL A 88 -13.28 -7.65 -5.40
CA VAL A 88 -13.23 -7.23 -4.00
C VAL A 88 -14.47 -7.68 -3.29
#